data_581dc00f8ef6e73301db1190f6b75e3b
#
_entry.id   581dc00f8ef6e73301db1190f6b75e3b
#
_cell.length_a   1.000
_cell.length_b   1.000
_cell.length_c   1.000
_cell.angle_alpha   90.00
_cell.angle_beta   90.00
_cell.angle_gamma   90.00
#
_symmetry.space_group_name_H-M   'P 1'
#
loop_
_entity.id
_entity.type
_entity.pdbx_description
1 polymer ?
#
loop_
_entity_poly.entity_id
_entity_poly.type
_entity_poly.pdbx_seq_one_letter_code
_entity_poly.pdbx_strand_id
1 'polypeptide(L)'
;MLNYGTWMRRVYIWMEKCGKEQYFLKPQKTVCTKVFEQRMLKSTESPRPKHFLRSKRFYGYTFVIGSLFGATIWAVYELGKPVVDHRGPLDDEFSELPWVRQYLMRMWHSLQYYTKMLESPVTTKLLPDILPPPYIQPPYTLVLEIRDVLVHPDWTYKTGWRFKKRPGVDYFLQQCSKNFEIVIYTSEQGMTAFPLIDALDPYGYTTYRLVRGATKFVERQHIKDLDYLNRDLSHVIVVDCDRKATPLHQDNVFVMPKWQGNDDDVQLFDLTAFLQLVAEHQVPDVREVLHYYSQFEDPIEQFKENQRRLQEENQESVPSTSSNPRKWSFALMGRSWRGSSK
;
A
#
# COMPACT_ATOMS: atom_id res chain seq x y z
N MET A 1 17.85 13.37 25.44
CA MET A 1 18.00 12.17 24.59
C MET A 1 17.96 10.95 25.50
N LEU A 2 16.77 10.42 25.77
CA LEU A 2 16.56 9.23 26.60
C LEU A 2 16.21 8.06 25.70
N ASN A 3 16.97 7.02 25.88
CA ASN A 3 17.21 5.82 25.12
C ASN A 3 15.92 4.97 24.89
N TYR A 4 15.22 5.18 23.78
CA TYR A 4 14.08 4.39 23.32
C TYR A 4 14.43 2.91 23.06
N GLY A 5 15.71 2.60 22.88
CA GLY A 5 16.19 1.24 22.58
C GLY A 5 16.11 0.25 23.73
N THR A 6 16.13 0.71 24.97
CA THR A 6 16.11 -0.18 26.15
C THR A 6 14.70 -0.61 26.56
N TRP A 7 13.68 0.17 26.25
CA TRP A 7 12.29 -0.16 26.57
C TRP A 7 11.71 -1.21 25.60
N MET A 8 11.96 -1.07 24.31
CA MET A 8 11.54 -2.04 23.29
C MET A 8 12.16 -3.43 23.50
N ARG A 9 13.42 -3.51 23.94
CA ARG A 9 14.05 -4.80 24.28
C ARG A 9 13.39 -5.51 25.45
N ARG A 10 12.91 -4.77 26.46
CA ARG A 10 12.22 -5.36 27.62
C ARG A 10 10.83 -5.88 27.29
N VAL A 11 10.09 -5.21 26.41
CA VAL A 11 8.78 -5.67 25.94
C VAL A 11 8.91 -6.93 25.05
N TYR A 12 9.96 -7.01 24.24
CA TYR A 12 10.22 -8.18 23.38
C TYR A 12 10.55 -9.44 24.21
N ILE A 13 11.38 -9.28 25.24
CA ILE A 13 11.76 -10.38 26.16
C ILE A 13 10.55 -10.88 26.98
N TRP A 14 9.61 -10.00 27.30
CA TRP A 14 8.40 -10.39 28.02
C TRP A 14 7.42 -11.17 27.13
N MET A 15 7.29 -10.80 25.87
CA MET A 15 6.45 -11.55 24.89
C MET A 15 7.02 -12.93 24.57
N GLU A 16 8.33 -13.09 24.55
CA GLU A 16 8.97 -14.38 24.28
C GLU A 16 8.83 -15.40 25.45
N LYS A 17 8.66 -14.91 26.68
CA LYS A 17 8.41 -15.75 27.85
C LYS A 17 6.97 -16.24 27.98
N CYS A 18 6.00 -15.55 27.40
CA CYS A 18 4.57 -15.97 27.44
C CYS A 18 4.18 -16.99 26.37
N GLY A 19 5.05 -17.29 25.40
CA GLY A 19 4.74 -18.13 24.22
C GLY A 19 5.14 -19.61 24.31
N LYS A 20 5.64 -20.10 25.45
CA LYS A 20 6.07 -21.50 25.57
C LYS A 20 5.33 -22.25 26.67
N GLU A 21 4.07 -22.58 26.43
CA GLU A 21 3.44 -23.74 27.06
C GLU A 21 2.97 -24.73 26.00
N GLN A 22 3.76 -25.80 25.91
CA GLN A 22 3.55 -26.92 25.00
C GLN A 22 2.46 -27.83 25.55
N TYR A 23 1.51 -28.17 24.69
CA TYR A 23 0.58 -29.26 24.90
C TYR A 23 1.29 -30.61 24.75
N PHE A 24 1.48 -31.31 25.89
CA PHE A 24 1.87 -32.72 25.91
C PHE A 24 0.65 -33.59 26.15
N LEU A 25 0.20 -34.32 25.14
CA LEU A 25 -0.74 -35.41 25.24
C LEU A 25 -0.06 -36.63 25.85
N LYS A 26 -0.60 -37.18 26.93
CA LYS A 26 -0.26 -38.53 27.46
C LYS A 26 -1.45 -39.48 27.36
N PRO A 27 -1.20 -40.79 27.13
CA PRO A 27 -2.21 -41.73 26.71
C PRO A 27 -3.02 -42.35 27.85
N GLN A 28 -4.26 -42.74 27.51
CA GLN A 28 -5.20 -43.48 28.36
C GLN A 28 -4.66 -44.88 28.72
N LYS A 29 -4.72 -45.25 29.98
CA LYS A 29 -4.77 -46.65 30.44
C LYS A 29 -5.82 -46.85 31.53
N THR A 30 -6.80 -47.62 31.13
CA THR A 30 -7.53 -48.67 31.85
C THR A 30 -8.27 -48.32 33.15
N VAL A 31 -9.57 -48.28 32.97
CA VAL A 31 -10.64 -48.36 34.01
C VAL A 31 -10.65 -49.79 34.56
N CYS A 32 -10.62 -49.95 35.79
CA CYS A 32 -11.39 -50.85 36.69
C CYS A 32 -10.61 -51.10 37.99
N THR A 33 -11.32 -51.01 39.09
CA THR A 33 -10.90 -51.25 40.48
C THR A 33 -10.50 -50.00 41.27
N LYS A 34 -11.50 -49.19 41.69
CA LYS A 34 -11.44 -48.33 42.90
C LYS A 34 -12.78 -47.60 43.18
N VAL A 35 -13.89 -48.32 42.98
CA VAL A 35 -15.20 -47.73 43.29
C VAL A 35 -15.61 -47.92 44.76
N PHE A 36 -14.86 -48.71 45.57
CA PHE A 36 -15.28 -49.06 46.92
C PHE A 36 -14.61 -48.27 48.09
N GLU A 37 -13.53 -47.55 47.83
CA GLU A 37 -12.78 -46.85 48.89
C GLU A 37 -13.09 -45.35 49.01
N GLN A 38 -13.87 -44.79 48.08
CA GLN A 38 -14.19 -43.34 48.07
C GLN A 38 -15.48 -42.94 48.84
N ARG A 39 -16.14 -43.87 49.52
CA ARG A 39 -17.39 -43.55 50.24
C ARG A 39 -17.24 -43.22 51.73
N MET A 40 -16.03 -43.39 52.30
CA MET A 40 -15.78 -43.14 53.73
C MET A 40 -14.91 -41.92 54.06
N LEU A 41 -14.49 -41.14 53.06
CA LEU A 41 -13.69 -39.93 53.31
C LEU A 41 -14.40 -38.60 52.91
N LYS A 42 -15.75 -38.64 52.82
CA LYS A 42 -16.56 -37.46 52.48
C LYS A 42 -17.22 -36.75 53.66
N SER A 43 -16.66 -36.79 54.87
CA SER A 43 -17.29 -36.12 56.00
C SER A 43 -16.41 -35.18 56.81
N THR A 44 -15.32 -34.62 56.26
CA THR A 44 -14.56 -33.55 56.95
C THR A 44 -13.89 -32.55 55.99
N GLU A 45 -14.55 -32.15 54.90
CA GLU A 45 -14.13 -30.91 54.23
C GLU A 45 -15.08 -29.79 54.67
N SER A 46 -14.59 -28.94 55.56
CA SER A 46 -15.23 -27.66 55.84
C SER A 46 -15.33 -26.84 54.54
N PRO A 47 -16.46 -26.17 54.27
CA PRO A 47 -16.60 -25.38 53.08
C PRO A 47 -15.58 -24.23 53.12
N ARG A 48 -14.58 -24.29 52.25
CA ARG A 48 -13.64 -23.18 52.06
C ARG A 48 -14.45 -21.95 51.66
N PRO A 49 -14.25 -20.81 52.31
CA PRO A 49 -15.05 -19.63 52.08
C PRO A 49 -14.82 -19.15 50.61
N LYS A 50 -15.86 -19.17 49.80
CA LYS A 50 -15.87 -18.68 48.41
C LYS A 50 -15.50 -17.19 48.31
N HIS A 51 -15.37 -16.50 49.43
CA HIS A 51 -14.98 -15.09 49.53
C HIS A 51 -13.52 -14.81 49.14
N PHE A 52 -12.58 -15.75 49.26
CA PHE A 52 -11.17 -15.51 49.01
C PHE A 52 -10.84 -15.44 47.52
N LEU A 53 -11.51 -16.20 46.67
CA LEU A 53 -11.31 -16.18 45.21
C LEU A 53 -11.96 -14.95 44.57
N ARG A 54 -13.05 -14.44 45.14
CA ARG A 54 -13.71 -13.21 44.71
C ARG A 54 -12.83 -11.98 44.99
N SER A 55 -12.12 -11.98 46.11
CA SER A 55 -11.17 -10.93 46.50
C SER A 55 -10.01 -10.80 45.53
N LYS A 56 -9.37 -11.91 45.12
CA LYS A 56 -8.22 -11.85 44.17
C LYS A 56 -8.60 -11.31 42.79
N ARG A 57 -9.76 -11.67 42.28
CA ARG A 57 -10.27 -11.12 41.02
C ARG A 57 -10.61 -9.63 41.16
N PHE A 58 -11.18 -9.23 42.28
CA PHE A 58 -11.47 -7.82 42.52
C PHE A 58 -10.20 -6.97 42.58
N TYR A 59 -9.15 -7.40 43.28
CA TYR A 59 -7.85 -6.72 43.30
C TYR A 59 -7.18 -6.70 41.90
N GLY A 60 -7.37 -7.74 41.11
CA GLY A 60 -6.90 -7.75 39.70
C GLY A 60 -7.60 -6.68 38.87
N TYR A 61 -8.92 -6.57 38.96
CA TYR A 61 -9.67 -5.52 38.23
C TYR A 61 -9.35 -4.11 38.71
N THR A 62 -9.23 -3.89 40.03
CA THR A 62 -8.86 -2.57 40.57
C THR A 62 -7.44 -2.16 40.16
N PHE A 63 -6.50 -3.10 40.10
CA PHE A 63 -5.15 -2.85 39.62
C PHE A 63 -5.13 -2.47 38.11
N VAL A 64 -5.87 -3.21 37.26
CA VAL A 64 -5.97 -2.90 35.82
C VAL A 64 -6.65 -1.55 35.61
N ILE A 65 -7.76 -1.28 36.28
CA ILE A 65 -8.45 0.01 36.17
C ILE A 65 -7.56 1.15 36.69
N GLY A 66 -6.88 0.97 37.79
CA GLY A 66 -5.95 1.95 38.38
C GLY A 66 -4.75 2.23 37.44
N SER A 67 -4.19 1.20 36.81
CA SER A 67 -3.10 1.36 35.84
C SER A 67 -3.53 2.07 34.55
N LEU A 68 -4.74 1.76 34.04
CA LEU A 68 -5.32 2.47 32.89
C LEU A 68 -5.57 3.95 33.22
N PHE A 69 -6.15 4.21 34.41
CA PHE A 69 -6.39 5.60 34.84
C PHE A 69 -5.09 6.38 35.06
N GLY A 70 -4.07 5.76 35.64
CA GLY A 70 -2.74 6.35 35.77
C GLY A 70 -2.09 6.62 34.41
N ALA A 71 -2.21 5.69 33.47
CA ALA A 71 -1.70 5.86 32.12
C ALA A 71 -2.42 6.99 31.37
N THR A 72 -3.74 7.15 31.52
CA THR A 72 -4.48 8.26 30.90
C THR A 72 -4.07 9.61 31.48
N ILE A 73 -3.92 9.72 32.81
CA ILE A 73 -3.45 10.96 33.44
C ILE A 73 -2.04 11.30 32.97
N TRP A 74 -1.17 10.32 32.90
CA TRP A 74 0.20 10.51 32.40
C TRP A 74 0.21 10.95 30.94
N ALA A 75 -0.63 10.35 30.07
CA ALA A 75 -0.75 10.74 28.67
C ALA A 75 -1.25 12.18 28.51
N VAL A 76 -2.28 12.58 29.28
CA VAL A 76 -2.79 13.95 29.30
C VAL A 76 -1.70 14.95 29.73
N TYR A 77 -0.94 14.59 30.77
CA TYR A 77 0.17 15.42 31.24
C TYR A 77 1.28 15.53 30.21
N GLU A 78 1.72 14.42 29.61
CA GLU A 78 2.84 14.39 28.65
C GLU A 78 2.51 15.09 27.35
N LEU A 79 1.33 14.82 26.77
CA LEU A 79 0.88 15.44 25.52
C LEU A 79 0.33 16.86 25.70
N GLY A 80 -0.07 17.24 26.92
CA GLY A 80 -0.58 18.56 27.25
C GLY A 80 0.48 19.55 27.72
N LYS A 81 1.75 19.17 27.80
CA LYS A 81 2.83 20.08 28.17
C LYS A 81 2.96 21.23 27.19
N PRO A 82 3.23 22.48 27.66
CA PRO A 82 3.58 23.59 26.78
C PRO A 82 4.90 23.30 26.06
N VAL A 83 5.02 23.77 24.84
CA VAL A 83 6.30 23.74 24.11
C VAL A 83 7.24 24.74 24.81
N VAL A 84 8.42 24.25 25.22
CA VAL A 84 9.43 25.06 25.90
C VAL A 84 10.53 25.38 24.89
N ASP A 85 10.76 26.65 24.64
CA ASP A 85 11.94 27.14 23.90
C ASP A 85 13.03 27.58 24.89
N HIS A 86 14.23 27.89 24.40
CA HIS A 86 15.39 28.38 25.19
C HIS A 86 15.08 29.60 26.06
N ARG A 87 13.98 30.31 25.80
CA ARG A 87 13.54 31.49 26.54
C ARG A 87 12.41 31.25 27.54
N GLY A 88 11.90 29.98 27.64
CA GLY A 88 10.79 29.61 28.49
C GLY A 88 9.61 29.01 27.76
N PRO A 89 8.48 28.73 28.44
CA PRO A 89 7.27 28.23 27.79
C PRO A 89 6.76 29.29 26.79
N LEU A 90 6.49 28.84 25.56
CA LEU A 90 5.86 29.69 24.55
C LEU A 90 4.39 29.93 24.93
N ASP A 91 3.95 31.19 24.84
CA ASP A 91 2.53 31.52 24.92
C ASP A 91 1.81 31.00 23.68
N ASP A 92 0.85 30.11 23.91
CA ASP A 92 -0.01 29.52 22.88
C ASP A 92 -1.47 30.01 23.04
N GLU A 93 -2.31 29.70 22.06
CA GLU A 93 -3.73 30.08 22.05
C GLU A 93 -4.50 29.57 23.29
N PHE A 94 -3.93 28.62 24.03
CA PHE A 94 -4.55 27.98 25.19
C PHE A 94 -4.08 28.58 26.52
N SER A 95 -3.15 29.54 26.51
CA SER A 95 -2.52 30.09 27.73
C SER A 95 -3.51 30.82 28.65
N GLU A 96 -4.60 31.35 28.09
CA GLU A 96 -5.65 32.06 28.87
C GLU A 96 -6.68 31.13 29.52
N LEU A 97 -6.67 29.82 29.22
CA LEU A 97 -7.65 28.87 29.75
C LEU A 97 -7.28 28.37 31.14
N PRO A 98 -8.26 27.90 31.96
CA PRO A 98 -7.97 27.20 33.22
C PRO A 98 -7.04 26.01 32.98
N TRP A 99 -6.09 25.79 33.90
CA TRP A 99 -4.99 24.84 33.74
C TRP A 99 -5.41 23.41 33.28
N VAL A 100 -6.52 22.84 33.78
CA VAL A 100 -7.03 21.54 33.36
C VAL A 100 -7.47 21.56 31.89
N ARG A 101 -8.17 22.63 31.51
CA ARG A 101 -8.67 22.81 30.15
C ARG A 101 -7.54 23.06 29.15
N GLN A 102 -6.51 23.74 29.59
CA GLN A 102 -5.27 23.99 28.84
C GLN A 102 -4.60 22.66 28.43
N TYR A 103 -4.37 21.76 29.41
CA TYR A 103 -3.75 20.46 29.14
C TYR A 103 -4.60 19.56 28.23
N LEU A 104 -5.92 19.55 28.42
CA LEU A 104 -6.83 18.78 27.56
C LEU A 104 -6.85 19.28 26.13
N MET A 105 -6.90 20.61 25.93
CA MET A 105 -6.91 21.20 24.58
C MET A 105 -5.58 21.02 23.87
N ARG A 106 -4.45 21.17 24.56
CA ARG A 106 -3.11 20.88 24.00
C ARG A 106 -2.96 19.42 23.64
N MET A 107 -3.41 18.51 24.51
CA MET A 107 -3.43 17.08 24.22
C MET A 107 -4.26 16.79 22.97
N TRP A 108 -5.47 17.36 22.87
CA TRP A 108 -6.32 17.17 21.70
C TRP A 108 -5.67 17.68 20.41
N HIS A 109 -5.09 18.89 20.47
CA HIS A 109 -4.36 19.48 19.35
C HIS A 109 -3.13 18.63 18.94
N SER A 110 -2.38 18.13 19.93
CA SER A 110 -1.26 17.22 19.68
C SER A 110 -1.70 15.92 19.02
N LEU A 111 -2.81 15.33 19.48
CA LEU A 111 -3.39 14.13 18.84
C LEU A 111 -3.83 14.39 17.40
N GLN A 112 -4.48 15.54 17.14
CA GLN A 112 -4.84 15.91 15.77
C GLN A 112 -3.62 16.15 14.89
N TYR A 113 -2.57 16.76 15.44
CA TYR A 113 -1.31 16.95 14.71
C TYR A 113 -0.67 15.63 14.34
N TYR A 114 -0.58 14.68 15.28
CA TYR A 114 -0.03 13.34 15.00
C TYR A 114 -0.90 12.54 14.02
N THR A 115 -2.22 12.63 14.12
CA THR A 115 -3.10 11.96 13.13
C THR A 115 -2.91 12.54 11.75
N LYS A 116 -2.89 13.86 11.58
CA LYS A 116 -2.61 14.52 10.30
C LYS A 116 -1.22 14.15 9.74
N MET A 117 -0.22 14.07 10.61
CA MET A 117 1.15 13.68 10.21
C MET A 117 1.21 12.22 9.72
N LEU A 118 0.40 11.32 10.30
CA LEU A 118 0.30 9.93 9.86
C LEU A 118 -0.52 9.77 8.57
N GLU A 119 -1.50 10.64 8.34
CA GLU A 119 -2.37 10.62 7.17
C GLU A 119 -1.70 11.25 5.94
N SER A 120 -0.84 12.26 6.13
CA SER A 120 -0.18 12.95 5.02
C SER A 120 1.12 12.24 4.58
N PRO A 121 1.46 12.30 3.30
CA PRO A 121 2.76 11.81 2.84
C PRO A 121 3.90 12.62 3.47
N VAL A 122 5.05 11.99 3.65
CA VAL A 122 6.23 12.57 4.32
C VAL A 122 6.72 13.85 3.63
N THR A 123 6.47 13.98 2.32
CA THR A 123 6.89 15.13 1.52
C THR A 123 5.74 15.69 0.69
N THR A 124 5.70 17.00 0.52
CA THR A 124 4.72 17.70 -0.32
C THR A 124 5.02 17.56 -1.82
N LYS A 125 6.26 17.22 -2.20
CA LYS A 125 6.68 16.89 -3.57
C LYS A 125 7.36 15.53 -3.54
N LEU A 126 6.77 14.55 -4.19
CA LEU A 126 7.28 13.17 -4.23
C LEU A 126 8.42 13.01 -5.23
N LEU A 127 8.35 13.71 -6.35
CA LEU A 127 9.39 13.72 -7.36
C LEU A 127 10.06 15.11 -7.44
N PRO A 128 11.35 15.16 -7.78
CA PRO A 128 12.05 16.43 -8.03
C PRO A 128 11.42 17.17 -9.22
N ASP A 129 11.72 18.46 -9.33
CA ASP A 129 11.28 19.26 -10.44
C ASP A 129 11.86 18.73 -11.76
N ILE A 130 11.17 18.98 -12.87
CA ILE A 130 11.58 18.58 -14.20
C ILE A 130 12.94 19.18 -14.50
N LEU A 131 13.84 18.37 -15.07
CA LEU A 131 15.20 18.79 -15.39
C LEU A 131 15.19 19.88 -16.48
N PRO A 132 15.92 21.00 -16.25
CA PRO A 132 16.02 22.04 -17.25
C PRO A 132 16.86 21.58 -18.46
N PRO A 133 16.63 22.14 -19.65
CA PRO A 133 17.51 21.89 -20.78
C PRO A 133 19.00 22.14 -20.43
N PRO A 134 19.99 21.35 -20.87
CA PRO A 134 19.94 20.42 -22.03
C PRO A 134 19.56 18.95 -21.67
N TYR A 135 19.13 18.69 -20.45
CA TYR A 135 18.77 17.30 -20.05
C TYR A 135 17.50 16.84 -20.75
N ILE A 136 17.53 15.63 -21.29
CA ILE A 136 16.38 15.02 -21.95
C ILE A 136 15.66 14.14 -20.91
N GLN A 137 14.42 14.49 -20.63
CA GLN A 137 13.52 13.69 -19.79
C GLN A 137 12.42 13.10 -20.66
N PRO A 138 12.01 11.83 -20.44
CA PRO A 138 10.87 11.25 -21.15
C PRO A 138 9.61 12.10 -21.00
N PRO A 139 8.79 12.23 -22.06
CA PRO A 139 7.60 13.09 -22.02
C PRO A 139 6.49 12.56 -21.12
N TYR A 140 6.45 11.26 -20.88
CA TYR A 140 5.42 10.61 -20.09
C TYR A 140 5.99 10.03 -18.80
N THR A 141 5.18 9.98 -17.76
CA THR A 141 5.49 9.33 -16.47
C THR A 141 4.64 8.08 -16.32
N LEU A 142 5.28 6.94 -16.13
CA LEU A 142 4.64 5.65 -15.91
C LEU A 142 4.78 5.25 -14.44
N VAL A 143 3.67 5.27 -13.72
CA VAL A 143 3.59 4.89 -12.31
C VAL A 143 3.15 3.43 -12.20
N LEU A 144 3.96 2.59 -11.56
CA LEU A 144 3.75 1.15 -11.50
C LEU A 144 3.55 0.68 -10.04
N GLU A 145 2.50 -0.08 -9.80
CA GLU A 145 2.40 -0.92 -8.59
C GLU A 145 3.27 -2.17 -8.76
N ILE A 146 3.87 -2.64 -7.67
CA ILE A 146 4.70 -3.84 -7.68
C ILE A 146 3.83 -5.08 -7.52
N ARG A 147 3.00 -5.08 -6.46
CA ARG A 147 2.25 -6.25 -6.04
C ARG A 147 1.13 -6.58 -7.02
N ASP A 148 1.05 -7.85 -7.39
CA ASP A 148 0.06 -8.42 -8.31
C ASP A 148 0.06 -7.80 -9.72
N VAL A 149 0.96 -6.82 -10.00
CA VAL A 149 1.23 -6.25 -11.32
C VAL A 149 2.55 -6.77 -11.88
N LEU A 150 3.65 -6.58 -11.17
CA LEU A 150 5.00 -7.01 -11.57
C LEU A 150 5.45 -8.29 -10.86
N VAL A 151 5.02 -8.47 -9.60
CA VAL A 151 5.33 -9.65 -8.79
C VAL A 151 4.11 -10.15 -8.04
N HIS A 152 4.09 -11.45 -7.80
CA HIS A 152 3.08 -12.07 -6.96
C HIS A 152 3.73 -12.64 -5.68
N PRO A 153 3.21 -12.34 -4.49
CA PRO A 153 3.67 -12.96 -3.27
C PRO A 153 3.20 -14.40 -3.20
N ASP A 154 4.13 -15.34 -3.19
CA ASP A 154 3.87 -16.78 -3.06
C ASP A 154 4.38 -17.27 -1.71
N TRP A 155 3.57 -18.08 -1.03
CA TRP A 155 3.94 -18.67 0.24
C TRP A 155 3.83 -20.19 0.17
N THR A 156 4.92 -20.85 0.50
CA THR A 156 4.92 -22.31 0.65
C THR A 156 5.51 -22.70 2.00
N TYR A 157 5.03 -23.80 2.56
CA TYR A 157 5.52 -24.30 3.85
C TYR A 157 7.04 -24.59 3.85
N LYS A 158 7.60 -24.98 2.69
CA LYS A 158 9.03 -25.30 2.55
C LYS A 158 9.93 -24.08 2.42
N THR A 159 9.45 -23.03 1.77
CA THR A 159 10.27 -21.87 1.38
C THR A 159 9.93 -20.57 2.11
N GLY A 160 8.80 -20.52 2.84
CA GLY A 160 8.25 -19.30 3.40
C GLY A 160 7.72 -18.34 2.30
N TRP A 161 7.66 -17.05 2.61
CA TRP A 161 7.28 -16.02 1.66
C TRP A 161 8.35 -15.82 0.60
N ARG A 162 7.94 -15.85 -0.67
CA ARG A 162 8.74 -15.50 -1.85
C ARG A 162 7.93 -14.60 -2.76
N PHE A 163 8.64 -13.83 -3.58
CA PHE A 163 8.02 -13.07 -4.66
C PHE A 163 8.35 -13.74 -5.99
N LYS A 164 7.31 -14.10 -6.73
CA LYS A 164 7.44 -14.63 -8.08
C LYS A 164 7.40 -13.44 -9.04
N LYS A 165 8.35 -13.39 -9.96
CA LYS A 165 8.44 -12.35 -11.00
C LYS A 165 7.50 -12.70 -12.14
N ARG A 166 6.70 -11.75 -12.61
CA ARG A 166 5.80 -11.92 -13.74
C ARG A 166 6.57 -12.08 -15.03
N PRO A 167 6.16 -12.97 -15.94
CA PRO A 167 6.78 -13.07 -17.25
C PRO A 167 6.77 -11.73 -18.00
N GLY A 168 7.89 -11.41 -18.65
CA GLY A 168 8.01 -10.20 -19.45
C GLY A 168 8.39 -8.92 -18.72
N VAL A 169 8.58 -8.91 -17.39
CA VAL A 169 8.93 -7.69 -16.61
C VAL A 169 10.20 -7.03 -17.14
N ASP A 170 11.27 -7.79 -17.42
CA ASP A 170 12.53 -7.22 -17.92
C ASP A 170 12.34 -6.52 -19.28
N TYR A 171 11.64 -7.18 -20.18
CA TYR A 171 11.29 -6.64 -21.49
C TYR A 171 10.42 -5.37 -21.34
N PHE A 172 9.40 -5.42 -20.49
CA PHE A 172 8.50 -4.31 -20.20
C PHE A 172 9.26 -3.08 -19.71
N LEU A 173 10.09 -3.22 -18.65
CA LEU A 173 10.87 -2.12 -18.10
C LEU A 173 11.85 -1.56 -19.14
N GLN A 174 12.55 -2.41 -19.88
CA GLN A 174 13.48 -1.99 -20.93
C GLN A 174 12.81 -1.21 -22.05
N GLN A 175 11.64 -1.65 -22.50
CA GLN A 175 10.94 -0.97 -23.59
C GLN A 175 10.30 0.34 -23.15
N CYS A 176 9.68 0.34 -21.97
CA CYS A 176 9.01 1.52 -21.43
C CYS A 176 10.01 2.62 -21.04
N SER A 177 11.21 2.29 -20.54
CA SER A 177 12.22 3.28 -20.16
C SER A 177 12.68 4.22 -21.30
N LYS A 178 12.40 3.85 -22.56
CA LYS A 178 12.76 4.69 -23.72
C LYS A 178 11.88 5.94 -23.82
N ASN A 179 10.61 5.83 -23.48
CA ASN A 179 9.61 6.88 -23.69
C ASN A 179 8.94 7.35 -22.40
N PHE A 180 9.15 6.63 -21.30
CA PHE A 180 8.51 6.87 -20.01
C PHE A 180 9.55 7.03 -18.90
N GLU A 181 9.33 8.02 -18.04
CA GLU A 181 9.94 8.08 -16.73
C GLU A 181 9.26 7.06 -15.82
N ILE A 182 9.95 5.96 -15.51
CA ILE A 182 9.37 4.86 -14.74
C ILE A 182 9.46 5.17 -13.23
N VAL A 183 8.32 5.23 -12.58
CA VAL A 183 8.16 5.46 -11.14
C VAL A 183 7.49 4.25 -10.51
N ILE A 184 8.18 3.55 -9.64
CA ILE A 184 7.53 2.55 -8.79
C ILE A 184 6.83 3.27 -7.66
N TYR A 185 5.52 3.05 -7.50
CA TYR A 185 4.73 3.64 -6.42
C TYR A 185 3.89 2.57 -5.74
N THR A 186 4.31 2.14 -4.56
CA THR A 186 3.71 1.01 -3.85
C THR A 186 3.33 1.34 -2.41
N SER A 187 2.27 0.69 -1.92
CA SER A 187 1.88 0.74 -0.51
C SER A 187 2.72 -0.16 0.39
N GLU A 188 3.67 -0.91 -0.16
CA GLU A 188 4.57 -1.78 0.60
C GLU A 188 5.61 -0.97 1.39
N GLN A 189 6.10 -1.56 2.50
CA GLN A 189 7.14 -0.94 3.32
C GLN A 189 8.48 -0.93 2.58
N GLY A 190 9.27 0.14 2.78
CA GLY A 190 10.57 0.28 2.14
C GLY A 190 11.53 -0.89 2.39
N MET A 191 11.49 -1.48 3.60
CA MET A 191 12.30 -2.66 3.93
C MET A 191 12.02 -3.88 3.04
N THR A 192 10.80 -4.02 2.55
CA THR A 192 10.41 -5.09 1.62
C THR A 192 10.53 -4.63 0.17
N ALA A 193 10.10 -3.40 -0.13
CA ALA A 193 10.04 -2.89 -1.49
C ALA A 193 11.42 -2.66 -2.12
N PHE A 194 12.39 -2.06 -1.40
CA PHE A 194 13.69 -1.75 -1.99
C PHE A 194 14.47 -2.98 -2.45
N PRO A 195 14.65 -4.04 -1.63
CA PRO A 195 15.34 -5.25 -2.09
C PRO A 195 14.62 -5.94 -3.23
N LEU A 196 13.27 -5.85 -3.25
CA LEU A 196 12.45 -6.43 -4.29
C LEU A 196 12.63 -5.68 -5.61
N ILE A 197 12.63 -4.34 -5.59
CA ILE A 197 12.86 -3.50 -6.77
C ILE A 197 14.28 -3.73 -7.31
N ASP A 198 15.29 -3.81 -6.44
CA ASP A 198 16.68 -4.10 -6.85
C ASP A 198 16.81 -5.45 -7.55
N ALA A 199 16.05 -6.45 -7.09
CA ALA A 199 16.01 -7.77 -7.74
C ALA A 199 15.20 -7.78 -9.05
N LEU A 200 14.17 -6.92 -9.17
CA LEU A 200 13.35 -6.78 -10.38
C LEU A 200 14.05 -6.02 -11.49
N ASP A 201 14.76 -4.98 -11.14
CA ASP A 201 15.41 -4.05 -12.07
C ASP A 201 16.91 -3.93 -11.81
N PRO A 202 17.68 -4.97 -12.14
CA PRO A 202 19.13 -4.97 -11.96
C PRO A 202 19.85 -3.98 -12.92
N TYR A 203 19.18 -3.51 -13.97
CA TYR A 203 19.73 -2.59 -14.95
C TYR A 203 19.42 -1.13 -14.66
N GLY A 204 18.53 -0.83 -13.71
CA GLY A 204 18.21 0.53 -13.29
C GLY A 204 17.32 1.30 -14.27
N TYR A 205 16.36 0.64 -14.91
CA TYR A 205 15.35 1.30 -15.76
C TYR A 205 14.37 2.16 -14.96
N THR A 206 14.19 1.85 -13.67
CA THR A 206 13.32 2.57 -12.75
C THR A 206 13.98 3.86 -12.30
N THR A 207 13.34 5.00 -12.59
CA THR A 207 13.88 6.33 -12.24
C THR A 207 13.65 6.66 -10.76
N TYR A 208 12.44 6.42 -10.25
CA TYR A 208 12.08 6.73 -8.86
C TYR A 208 11.35 5.59 -8.17
N ARG A 209 11.50 5.54 -6.84
CA ARG A 209 10.96 4.49 -5.99
C ARG A 209 10.21 5.10 -4.82
N LEU A 210 8.89 5.15 -4.92
CA LEU A 210 7.97 5.64 -3.90
C LEU A 210 7.38 4.45 -3.15
N VAL A 211 7.58 4.44 -1.85
CA VAL A 211 7.11 3.37 -0.95
C VAL A 211 6.02 3.90 -0.03
N ARG A 212 5.52 3.10 0.89
CA ARG A 212 4.44 3.42 1.82
C ARG A 212 4.50 4.83 2.43
N GLY A 213 5.69 5.34 2.77
CA GLY A 213 5.86 6.69 3.30
C GLY A 213 5.46 7.82 2.35
N ALA A 214 5.36 7.52 1.05
CA ALA A 214 4.89 8.45 0.03
C ALA A 214 3.36 8.38 -0.19
N THR A 215 2.67 7.39 0.40
CA THR A 215 1.21 7.25 0.31
C THR A 215 0.52 8.03 1.41
N LYS A 216 -0.72 8.44 1.16
CA LYS A 216 -1.61 9.05 2.13
C LYS A 216 -2.43 7.97 2.82
N PHE A 217 -2.51 7.98 4.14
CA PHE A 217 -3.29 6.99 4.89
C PHE A 217 -4.66 7.55 5.23
N VAL A 218 -5.70 7.07 4.55
CA VAL A 218 -7.09 7.51 4.72
C VAL A 218 -7.98 6.27 4.87
N GLU A 219 -8.92 6.29 5.81
CA GLU A 219 -9.89 5.20 6.02
C GLU A 219 -9.25 3.80 6.16
N ARG A 220 -8.10 3.73 6.83
CA ARG A 220 -7.31 2.49 7.01
C ARG A 220 -6.71 1.92 5.72
N GLN A 221 -6.65 2.69 4.65
CA GLN A 221 -6.05 2.31 3.38
C GLN A 221 -4.95 3.29 2.98
N HIS A 222 -3.95 2.76 2.29
CA HIS A 222 -2.89 3.58 1.70
C HIS A 222 -3.32 4.00 0.31
N ILE A 223 -3.48 5.31 0.12
CA ILE A 223 -3.93 5.92 -1.13
C ILE A 223 -2.74 6.57 -1.82
N LYS A 224 -2.63 6.35 -3.12
CA LYS A 224 -1.69 7.04 -4.01
C LYS A 224 -2.32 8.35 -4.45
N ASP A 225 -1.78 9.46 -3.97
CA ASP A 225 -2.26 10.79 -4.34
C ASP A 225 -1.30 11.38 -5.37
N LEU A 226 -1.79 11.55 -6.61
CA LEU A 226 -0.96 12.02 -7.73
C LEU A 226 -0.73 13.53 -7.70
N ASP A 227 -1.50 14.31 -6.91
CA ASP A 227 -1.27 15.75 -6.77
C ASP A 227 0.11 16.05 -6.17
N TYR A 228 0.64 15.14 -5.35
CA TYR A 228 1.98 15.24 -4.78
C TYR A 228 3.09 14.74 -5.72
N LEU A 229 2.73 14.16 -6.87
CA LEU A 229 3.73 13.57 -7.78
C LEU A 229 4.63 14.61 -8.45
N ASN A 230 4.19 15.88 -8.52
CA ASN A 230 4.92 16.96 -9.18
C ASN A 230 5.17 16.69 -10.69
N ARG A 231 4.15 16.14 -11.38
CA ARG A 231 4.12 15.90 -12.82
C ARG A 231 2.78 16.32 -13.39
N ASP A 232 2.75 16.66 -14.66
CA ASP A 232 1.51 16.97 -15.38
C ASP A 232 0.67 15.71 -15.54
N LEU A 233 -0.52 15.70 -14.93
CA LEU A 233 -1.43 14.55 -14.94
C LEU A 233 -1.91 14.18 -16.35
N SER A 234 -1.87 15.08 -17.31
CA SER A 234 -2.17 14.75 -18.71
C SER A 234 -1.17 13.77 -19.34
N HIS A 235 0.02 13.63 -18.72
CA HIS A 235 1.11 12.76 -19.18
C HIS A 235 1.45 11.65 -18.18
N VAL A 236 0.63 11.44 -17.16
CA VAL A 236 0.84 10.39 -16.14
C VAL A 236 -0.08 9.21 -16.39
N ILE A 237 0.48 8.02 -16.48
CA ILE A 237 -0.23 6.74 -16.56
C ILE A 237 0.10 5.93 -15.31
N VAL A 238 -0.92 5.52 -14.57
CA VAL A 238 -0.79 4.62 -13.41
C VAL A 238 -1.24 3.23 -13.81
N VAL A 239 -0.41 2.23 -13.61
CA VAL A 239 -0.75 0.82 -13.82
C VAL A 239 -0.90 0.15 -12.45
N ASP A 240 -2.10 -0.26 -12.15
CA ASP A 240 -2.45 -0.90 -10.88
C ASP A 240 -3.50 -2.00 -11.10
N CYS A 241 -3.59 -2.94 -10.20
CA CYS A 241 -4.67 -3.95 -10.18
C CYS A 241 -5.86 -3.52 -9.32
N ASP A 242 -5.72 -2.45 -8.52
CA ASP A 242 -6.79 -1.93 -7.67
C ASP A 242 -7.04 -0.44 -7.94
N ARG A 243 -8.18 -0.14 -8.57
CA ARG A 243 -8.63 1.24 -8.81
C ARG A 243 -8.80 2.06 -7.53
N LYS A 244 -9.08 1.40 -6.41
CA LYS A 244 -9.24 2.06 -5.10
C LYS A 244 -7.94 2.60 -4.52
N ALA A 245 -6.80 2.13 -5.01
CA ALA A 245 -5.50 2.65 -4.59
C ALA A 245 -5.28 4.11 -5.02
N THR A 246 -5.97 4.59 -6.07
CA THR A 246 -5.86 5.96 -6.60
C THR A 246 -7.26 6.58 -6.78
N PRO A 247 -8.04 6.79 -5.73
CA PRO A 247 -9.44 7.19 -5.83
C PRO A 247 -9.65 8.62 -6.36
N LEU A 248 -8.68 9.50 -6.16
CA LEU A 248 -8.74 10.91 -6.56
C LEU A 248 -8.48 11.11 -8.06
N HIS A 249 -7.75 10.20 -8.72
CA HIS A 249 -7.29 10.33 -10.10
C HIS A 249 -7.57 9.06 -10.91
N GLN A 250 -8.82 8.62 -10.92
CA GLN A 250 -9.22 7.35 -11.56
C GLN A 250 -9.04 7.37 -13.09
N ASP A 251 -9.08 8.56 -13.70
CA ASP A 251 -8.88 8.73 -15.14
C ASP A 251 -7.43 8.52 -15.58
N ASN A 252 -6.48 8.54 -14.65
CA ASN A 252 -5.08 8.24 -14.89
C ASN A 252 -4.73 6.76 -14.72
N VAL A 253 -5.69 5.93 -14.27
CA VAL A 253 -5.41 4.54 -13.89
C VAL A 253 -5.78 3.58 -15.02
N PHE A 254 -4.78 2.83 -15.48
CA PHE A 254 -4.95 1.65 -16.30
C PHE A 254 -5.03 0.43 -15.38
N VAL A 255 -6.21 -0.15 -15.26
CA VAL A 255 -6.46 -1.29 -14.37
C VAL A 255 -6.10 -2.57 -15.08
N MET A 256 -5.19 -3.35 -14.48
CA MET A 256 -4.83 -4.68 -14.95
C MET A 256 -5.47 -5.75 -14.08
N PRO A 257 -5.81 -6.91 -14.66
CA PRO A 257 -6.16 -8.09 -13.88
C PRO A 257 -5.03 -8.47 -12.92
N LYS A 258 -5.40 -8.85 -11.69
CA LYS A 258 -4.42 -9.33 -10.71
C LYS A 258 -3.71 -10.58 -11.21
N TRP A 259 -2.39 -10.51 -11.29
CA TRP A 259 -1.61 -11.70 -11.65
C TRP A 259 -1.55 -12.69 -10.50
N GLN A 260 -1.84 -13.95 -10.78
CA GLN A 260 -1.92 -15.03 -9.78
C GLN A 260 -0.69 -15.95 -9.79
N GLY A 261 0.39 -15.56 -10.47
CA GLY A 261 1.63 -16.32 -10.49
C GLY A 261 1.71 -17.39 -11.59
N ASN A 262 0.86 -17.36 -12.62
CA ASN A 262 0.95 -18.22 -13.78
C ASN A 262 2.14 -17.87 -14.68
N ASP A 263 2.81 -18.88 -15.27
CA ASP A 263 4.03 -18.70 -16.07
C ASP A 263 3.75 -18.39 -17.56
N ASP A 264 2.53 -18.58 -18.01
CA ASP A 264 2.05 -18.40 -19.39
C ASP A 264 1.39 -17.01 -19.60
N ASP A 265 1.57 -16.08 -18.65
CA ASP A 265 1.03 -14.73 -18.73
C ASP A 265 1.78 -13.88 -19.77
N VAL A 266 1.02 -13.26 -20.68
CA VAL A 266 1.55 -12.39 -21.74
C VAL A 266 1.09 -10.94 -21.62
N GLN A 267 0.32 -10.60 -20.59
CA GLN A 267 -0.33 -9.28 -20.46
C GLN A 267 0.67 -8.12 -20.39
N LEU A 268 1.88 -8.33 -19.84
CA LEU A 268 2.91 -7.28 -19.84
C LEU A 268 3.45 -6.98 -21.24
N PHE A 269 3.49 -7.96 -22.13
CA PHE A 269 3.86 -7.71 -23.52
C PHE A 269 2.80 -6.89 -24.24
N ASP A 270 1.53 -7.23 -24.03
CA ASP A 270 0.40 -6.50 -24.60
C ASP A 270 0.32 -5.07 -24.05
N LEU A 271 0.54 -4.90 -22.73
CA LEU A 271 0.63 -3.58 -22.09
C LEU A 271 1.80 -2.76 -22.67
N THR A 272 2.95 -3.41 -22.93
CA THR A 272 4.09 -2.73 -23.57
C THR A 272 3.69 -2.18 -24.92
N ALA A 273 3.01 -2.96 -25.75
CA ALA A 273 2.54 -2.53 -27.05
C ALA A 273 1.55 -1.36 -26.98
N PHE A 274 0.63 -1.40 -26.00
CA PHE A 274 -0.30 -0.30 -25.72
C PHE A 274 0.45 1.00 -25.37
N LEU A 275 1.38 0.94 -24.42
CA LEU A 275 2.13 2.11 -23.97
C LEU A 275 3.03 2.68 -25.07
N GLN A 276 3.67 1.81 -25.86
CA GLN A 276 4.46 2.26 -27.00
C GLN A 276 3.61 3.01 -28.03
N LEU A 277 2.40 2.52 -28.31
CA LEU A 277 1.48 3.18 -29.21
C LEU A 277 1.07 4.57 -28.71
N VAL A 278 0.79 4.70 -27.39
CA VAL A 278 0.50 6.00 -26.76
C VAL A 278 1.66 6.98 -26.93
N ALA A 279 2.88 6.50 -26.72
CA ALA A 279 4.09 7.32 -26.85
C ALA A 279 4.40 7.70 -28.32
N GLU A 280 4.25 6.76 -29.25
CA GLU A 280 4.48 6.99 -30.69
C GLU A 280 3.51 8.03 -31.26
N HIS A 281 2.25 7.99 -30.82
CA HIS A 281 1.25 8.95 -31.26
C HIS A 281 1.32 10.30 -30.53
N GLN A 282 2.21 10.46 -29.57
CA GLN A 282 2.38 11.69 -28.80
C GLN A 282 1.04 12.23 -28.27
N VAL A 283 0.28 11.35 -27.60
CA VAL A 283 -1.06 11.66 -27.10
C VAL A 283 -0.99 12.85 -26.13
N PRO A 284 -1.69 13.97 -26.41
CA PRO A 284 -1.58 15.18 -25.59
C PRO A 284 -2.22 15.02 -24.19
N ASP A 285 -3.25 14.18 -24.07
CA ASP A 285 -3.89 13.85 -22.80
C ASP A 285 -4.19 12.35 -22.73
N VAL A 286 -3.43 11.64 -21.91
CA VAL A 286 -3.58 10.19 -21.75
C VAL A 286 -4.88 9.79 -21.07
N ARG A 287 -5.50 10.70 -20.29
CA ARG A 287 -6.72 10.43 -19.53
C ARG A 287 -7.90 10.10 -20.44
N GLU A 288 -7.98 10.72 -21.61
CA GLU A 288 -9.02 10.41 -22.58
C GLU A 288 -8.93 8.96 -23.06
N VAL A 289 -7.71 8.50 -23.35
CA VAL A 289 -7.45 7.12 -23.80
C VAL A 289 -7.73 6.14 -22.68
N LEU A 290 -7.24 6.42 -21.47
CA LEU A 290 -7.45 5.56 -20.31
C LEU A 290 -8.91 5.48 -19.93
N HIS A 291 -9.66 6.59 -19.98
CA HIS A 291 -11.09 6.63 -19.73
C HIS A 291 -11.85 5.74 -20.71
N TYR A 292 -11.52 5.77 -21.99
CA TYR A 292 -12.12 4.88 -22.99
C TYR A 292 -11.94 3.41 -22.62
N TYR A 293 -10.69 3.00 -22.32
CA TYR A 293 -10.40 1.61 -21.97
C TYR A 293 -10.94 1.21 -20.58
N SER A 294 -11.14 2.14 -19.68
CA SER A 294 -11.70 1.89 -18.35
C SER A 294 -13.15 1.42 -18.35
N GLN A 295 -13.86 1.58 -19.47
CA GLN A 295 -15.25 1.15 -19.64
C GLN A 295 -15.38 -0.36 -19.87
N PHE A 296 -14.28 -1.03 -20.21
CA PHE A 296 -14.25 -2.46 -20.48
C PHE A 296 -13.73 -3.24 -19.28
N GLU A 297 -14.20 -4.47 -19.13
CA GLU A 297 -13.79 -5.35 -18.04
C GLU A 297 -12.33 -5.78 -18.19
N ASP A 298 -11.89 -6.06 -19.42
CA ASP A 298 -10.48 -6.30 -19.76
C ASP A 298 -9.99 -5.26 -20.80
N PRO A 299 -9.31 -4.20 -20.34
CA PRO A 299 -8.78 -3.15 -21.22
C PRO A 299 -7.75 -3.66 -22.25
N ILE A 300 -6.93 -4.66 -21.86
CA ILE A 300 -5.88 -5.21 -22.75
C ILE A 300 -6.51 -6.03 -23.86
N GLU A 301 -7.48 -6.86 -23.57
CA GLU A 301 -8.16 -7.66 -24.59
C GLU A 301 -8.91 -6.75 -25.57
N GLN A 302 -9.56 -5.69 -25.06
CA GLN A 302 -10.20 -4.70 -25.92
C GLN A 302 -9.19 -3.95 -26.82
N PHE A 303 -8.02 -3.66 -26.29
CA PHE A 303 -6.94 -3.06 -27.09
C PHE A 303 -6.51 -3.98 -28.23
N LYS A 304 -6.30 -5.27 -27.97
CA LYS A 304 -5.95 -6.28 -28.97
C LYS A 304 -7.03 -6.42 -30.05
N GLU A 305 -8.29 -6.43 -29.64
CA GLU A 305 -9.42 -6.49 -30.57
C GLU A 305 -9.46 -5.24 -31.47
N ASN A 306 -9.26 -4.06 -30.91
CA ASN A 306 -9.19 -2.82 -31.68
C ASN A 306 -8.01 -2.82 -32.67
N GLN A 307 -6.83 -3.33 -32.26
CA GLN A 307 -5.70 -3.48 -33.16
C GLN A 307 -5.98 -4.46 -34.28
N ARG A 308 -6.60 -5.60 -33.98
CA ARG A 308 -6.98 -6.59 -35.01
C ARG A 308 -7.92 -5.97 -36.04
N ARG A 309 -8.97 -5.29 -35.59
CA ARG A 309 -9.91 -4.60 -36.49
C ARG A 309 -9.24 -3.56 -37.39
N LEU A 310 -8.33 -2.78 -36.85
CA LEU A 310 -7.56 -1.81 -37.64
C LEU A 310 -6.67 -2.49 -38.68
N GLN A 311 -6.09 -3.64 -38.37
CA GLN A 311 -5.30 -4.42 -39.32
C GLN A 311 -6.16 -5.00 -40.46
N GLU A 312 -7.36 -5.51 -40.12
CA GLU A 312 -8.33 -6.01 -41.08
C GLU A 312 -8.80 -4.90 -42.04
N GLU A 313 -9.20 -3.73 -41.49
CA GLU A 313 -9.59 -2.56 -42.29
C GLU A 313 -8.48 -2.06 -43.21
N ASN A 314 -7.22 -2.09 -42.75
CA ASN A 314 -6.08 -1.70 -43.55
C ASN A 314 -5.78 -2.72 -44.67
N GLN A 315 -5.98 -4.00 -44.43
CA GLN A 315 -5.82 -5.05 -45.45
C GLN A 315 -6.90 -4.98 -46.53
N GLU A 316 -8.13 -4.68 -46.17
CA GLU A 316 -9.24 -4.49 -47.12
C GLU A 316 -9.13 -3.20 -47.91
N SER A 317 -8.49 -2.16 -47.38
CA SER A 317 -8.36 -0.83 -48.01
C SER A 317 -7.17 -0.70 -48.94
N VAL A 318 -6.29 -1.72 -49.06
CA VAL A 318 -5.15 -1.71 -49.98
C VAL A 318 -5.57 -2.28 -51.35
N PRO A 319 -5.93 -1.47 -52.35
CA PRO A 319 -5.92 -1.92 -53.72
C PRO A 319 -4.46 -2.20 -54.05
N SER A 320 -4.20 -3.32 -54.68
CA SER A 320 -2.88 -3.84 -55.07
C SER A 320 -2.10 -2.87 -55.96
N THR A 321 -1.55 -1.75 -55.41
CA THR A 321 -0.53 -0.95 -56.10
C THR A 321 0.21 -0.02 -55.12
N SER A 322 1.53 -0.29 -54.95
CA SER A 322 2.64 0.57 -54.56
C SER A 322 2.60 1.37 -53.24
N SER A 323 3.48 0.91 -52.34
CA SER A 323 4.47 1.68 -51.56
C SER A 323 4.08 3.06 -51.02
N ASN A 324 3.59 3.10 -49.76
CA ASN A 324 4.16 4.04 -48.78
C ASN A 324 3.68 3.73 -47.35
N PRO A 325 4.47 3.30 -46.37
CA PRO A 325 4.01 2.91 -45.05
C PRO A 325 3.99 4.08 -44.03
N ARG A 326 3.76 5.32 -44.47
CA ARG A 326 3.87 6.49 -43.60
C ARG A 326 2.65 7.40 -43.64
N LYS A 327 1.46 6.91 -43.30
CA LYS A 327 0.35 7.78 -42.87
C LYS A 327 -0.67 6.94 -42.09
N TRP A 328 -0.30 6.55 -40.91
CA TRP A 328 -1.29 6.14 -39.89
C TRP A 328 -1.98 7.43 -39.45
N SER A 329 -3.12 7.75 -40.06
CA SER A 329 -3.80 8.99 -39.77
C SER A 329 -4.60 8.85 -38.46
N PHE A 330 -4.38 9.80 -37.57
CA PHE A 330 -5.14 10.12 -36.36
C PHE A 330 -6.68 10.17 -36.58
N ALA A 331 -7.11 10.20 -37.87
CA ALA A 331 -8.50 10.26 -38.28
C ALA A 331 -9.34 9.04 -37.86
N LEU A 332 -8.74 7.88 -37.61
CA LEU A 332 -9.48 6.66 -37.25
C LEU A 332 -9.68 6.54 -35.74
N MET A 333 -8.74 7.02 -34.93
CA MET A 333 -8.95 7.16 -33.50
C MET A 333 -10.06 8.21 -33.19
N GLY A 334 -10.10 9.32 -33.94
CA GLY A 334 -11.08 10.39 -33.73
C GLY A 334 -12.50 10.10 -34.23
N ARG A 335 -12.74 9.12 -35.11
CA ARG A 335 -14.08 8.76 -35.57
C ARG A 335 -14.87 7.92 -34.58
N SER A 336 -14.21 7.06 -33.82
CA SER A 336 -14.84 6.30 -32.72
C SER A 336 -15.24 7.21 -31.55
N TRP A 337 -14.51 8.32 -31.36
CA TRP A 337 -14.71 9.24 -30.23
C TRP A 337 -15.83 10.27 -30.45
N ARG A 338 -16.21 10.58 -31.71
CA ARG A 338 -17.28 11.56 -31.99
C ARG A 338 -18.69 10.98 -32.07
N GLY A 339 -18.87 9.68 -31.90
CA GLY A 339 -20.15 8.98 -32.05
C GLY A 339 -21.03 8.88 -30.81
N SER A 340 -20.61 9.35 -29.64
CA SER A 340 -21.35 9.14 -28.39
C SER A 340 -21.72 10.42 -27.64
N SER A 341 -21.96 11.53 -28.33
CA SER A 341 -22.64 12.68 -27.72
C SER A 341 -24.00 12.89 -28.39
N LYS A 342 -24.99 12.17 -27.90
CA LYS A 342 -26.42 12.54 -27.90
C LYS A 342 -27.04 12.00 -26.64
#